data_4a922f79304ffca0f9eb019e2ae0eb0c
#
_entry.id   4a922f79304ffca0f9eb019e2ae0eb0c
#
_cell.length_a   1.000
_cell.length_b   1.000
_cell.length_c   1.000
_cell.angle_alpha   90.00
_cell.angle_beta   90.00
_cell.angle_gamma   90.00
#
_symmetry.space_group_name_H-M   'P 1'
#
loop_
_entity.id
_entity.type
_entity.pdbx_description
1 polymer ?
#
loop_
_entity_poly.entity_id
_entity_poly.type
_entity_poly.pdbx_seq_one_letter_code
_entity_poly.pdbx_strand_id
1 'polypeptide(L)'
;TARRLLERGVRFIQIFAGKNAAGDGAVDDVPWDGHNNIETNHRECGLATDRPAAALLADLKARGMLDTTLVVFCTEFGRLPFMQANGTGRDHNIDGFTCWLAGAGVKRGFSLGATDELGWKAVADRRTLYDFNATILHLLGLDHERLSYPVSGTERRLTDVRGHVIRE
;
A
#
# COMPACT_ATOMS: atom_id res chain seq x y z
N THR A 1 -14.99 -10.59 -5.27
CA THR A 1 -14.17 -11.49 -6.13
C THR A 1 -12.95 -12.00 -5.37
N ALA A 2 -12.11 -11.15 -4.73
CA ALA A 2 -10.84 -11.55 -4.09
C ALA A 2 -11.00 -12.73 -3.11
N ARG A 3 -11.91 -12.65 -2.14
CA ARG A 3 -12.16 -13.74 -1.20
C ARG A 3 -12.45 -15.09 -1.90
N ARG A 4 -13.29 -15.08 -2.97
CA ARG A 4 -13.59 -16.31 -3.72
C ARG A 4 -12.39 -16.89 -4.45
N LEU A 5 -11.43 -16.08 -4.84
CA LEU A 5 -10.18 -16.53 -5.43
C LEU A 5 -9.29 -17.19 -4.37
N LEU A 6 -9.21 -16.59 -3.17
CA LEU A 6 -8.49 -17.18 -2.04
C LEU A 6 -9.05 -18.57 -1.68
N GLU A 7 -10.38 -18.73 -1.59
CA GLU A 7 -11.03 -20.03 -1.33
C GLU A 7 -10.71 -21.10 -2.38
N ARG A 8 -10.32 -20.68 -3.59
CA ARG A 8 -9.89 -21.56 -4.68
C ARG A 8 -8.38 -21.76 -4.76
N GLY A 9 -7.64 -21.30 -3.74
CA GLY A 9 -6.20 -21.51 -3.64
C GLY A 9 -5.33 -20.49 -4.38
N VAL A 10 -5.90 -19.38 -4.87
CA VAL A 10 -5.09 -18.29 -5.44
C VAL A 10 -4.32 -17.63 -4.29
N ARG A 11 -2.99 -17.65 -4.38
CA ARG A 11 -2.12 -17.26 -3.27
C ARG A 11 -1.76 -15.77 -3.25
N PHE A 12 -1.81 -15.11 -4.37
CA PHE A 12 -1.51 -13.69 -4.48
C PHE A 12 -2.55 -13.00 -5.37
N ILE A 13 -3.13 -11.92 -4.86
CA ILE A 13 -4.14 -11.14 -5.56
C ILE A 13 -3.76 -9.67 -5.44
N GLN A 14 -3.59 -9.01 -6.57
CA GLN A 14 -3.37 -7.58 -6.62
C GLN A 14 -4.63 -6.88 -7.10
N ILE A 15 -5.03 -5.83 -6.40
CA ILE A 15 -6.20 -5.01 -6.72
C ILE A 15 -5.72 -3.57 -6.88
N PHE A 16 -5.90 -3.03 -8.06
CA PHE A 16 -5.72 -1.61 -8.29
C PHE A 16 -7.00 -0.89 -7.84
N ALA A 17 -6.84 -0.01 -6.85
CA ALA A 17 -7.94 0.72 -6.25
C ALA A 17 -7.90 2.20 -6.65
N GLY A 18 -9.06 2.75 -6.95
CA GLY A 18 -9.25 4.13 -7.34
C GLY A 18 -10.48 4.28 -8.21
N LYS A 19 -10.79 5.50 -8.62
CA LYS A 19 -11.82 5.76 -9.62
C LYS A 19 -11.34 5.24 -10.96
N ASN A 20 -12.14 4.42 -11.64
CA ASN A 20 -11.80 4.02 -12.99
C ASN A 20 -11.96 5.22 -13.93
N ALA A 21 -10.91 5.52 -14.66
CA ALA A 21 -10.89 6.45 -15.77
C ALA A 21 -11.74 5.99 -16.98
N ALA A 22 -12.70 5.12 -16.77
CA ALA A 22 -13.50 4.57 -17.84
C ALA A 22 -14.65 5.52 -18.18
N GLY A 23 -14.38 6.50 -19.03
CA GLY A 23 -15.38 6.80 -20.02
C GLY A 23 -16.09 8.13 -20.00
N ASP A 24 -15.74 9.12 -19.20
CA ASP A 24 -16.37 10.43 -19.28
C ASP A 24 -15.47 11.58 -19.77
N GLY A 25 -14.28 11.24 -20.27
CA GLY A 25 -13.43 12.18 -20.99
C GLY A 25 -12.82 13.31 -20.15
N ALA A 26 -12.86 13.22 -18.84
CA ALA A 26 -12.18 14.14 -17.96
C ALA A 26 -10.66 13.84 -17.96
N VAL A 27 -9.89 14.82 -18.36
CA VAL A 27 -8.42 14.73 -18.54
C VAL A 27 -7.67 14.50 -17.22
N ASP A 28 -8.36 14.63 -16.08
CA ASP A 28 -7.79 14.55 -14.72
C ASP A 28 -8.06 13.21 -14.01
N ASP A 29 -8.37 12.16 -14.74
CA ASP A 29 -8.91 10.91 -14.21
C ASP A 29 -7.83 9.84 -13.91
N VAL A 30 -6.64 10.26 -13.50
CA VAL A 30 -5.64 9.31 -12.97
C VAL A 30 -5.99 9.02 -11.52
N PRO A 31 -6.32 7.77 -11.19
CA PRO A 31 -6.71 7.40 -9.83
C PRO A 31 -5.60 7.76 -8.83
N TRP A 32 -5.95 8.50 -7.76
CA TRP A 32 -5.03 8.95 -6.71
C TRP A 32 -3.96 9.96 -7.11
N ASP A 33 -3.75 10.25 -8.39
CA ASP A 33 -2.75 11.24 -8.83
C ASP A 33 -3.31 12.67 -8.81
N GLY A 34 -3.64 13.14 -7.62
CA GLY A 34 -4.35 14.38 -7.35
C GLY A 34 -3.52 15.65 -7.49
N HIS A 35 -3.01 15.93 -8.69
CA HIS A 35 -2.34 17.20 -9.01
C HIS A 35 -3.31 18.37 -9.16
N ASN A 36 -4.59 18.07 -9.39
CA ASN A 36 -5.68 19.03 -9.45
C ASN A 36 -6.86 18.56 -8.62
N ASN A 37 -7.66 19.49 -8.09
CA ASN A 37 -8.88 19.20 -7.34
C ASN A 37 -8.71 18.09 -6.29
N ILE A 38 -7.63 18.16 -5.50
CA ILE A 38 -7.21 17.13 -4.55
C ILE A 38 -8.33 16.65 -3.64
N GLU A 39 -9.18 17.56 -3.16
CA GLU A 39 -10.27 17.22 -2.25
C GLU A 39 -11.30 16.33 -2.93
N THR A 40 -11.77 16.70 -4.11
CA THR A 40 -12.74 15.89 -4.88
C THR A 40 -12.12 14.57 -5.32
N ASN A 41 -10.91 14.62 -5.87
CA ASN A 41 -10.18 13.42 -6.32
C ASN A 41 -10.03 12.40 -5.18
N HIS A 42 -9.47 12.80 -4.04
CA HIS A 42 -9.22 11.88 -2.92
C HIS A 42 -10.50 11.42 -2.24
N ARG A 43 -11.54 12.27 -2.20
CA ARG A 43 -12.85 11.87 -1.69
C ARG A 43 -13.46 10.75 -2.53
N GLU A 44 -13.45 10.88 -3.84
CA GLU A 44 -14.01 9.87 -4.75
C GLU A 44 -13.20 8.57 -4.73
N CYS A 45 -11.87 8.66 -4.80
CA CYS A 45 -11.00 7.50 -4.70
C CYS A 45 -11.13 6.81 -3.33
N GLY A 46 -11.22 7.59 -2.25
CA GLY A 46 -11.45 7.08 -0.90
C GLY A 46 -12.79 6.33 -0.79
N LEU A 47 -13.87 6.89 -1.29
CA LEU A 47 -15.18 6.23 -1.29
C LEU A 47 -15.18 4.93 -2.10
N ALA A 48 -14.48 4.90 -3.24
CA ALA A 48 -14.36 3.72 -4.08
C ALA A 48 -13.52 2.60 -3.43
N THR A 49 -12.59 2.95 -2.54
CA THR A 49 -11.65 2.00 -1.92
C THR A 49 -12.07 1.57 -0.51
N ASP A 50 -12.54 2.51 0.31
CA ASP A 50 -12.79 2.29 1.76
C ASP A 50 -13.86 1.21 2.01
N ARG A 51 -15.03 1.35 1.40
CA ARG A 51 -16.13 0.38 1.59
C ARG A 51 -15.78 -1.03 1.13
N PRO A 52 -15.22 -1.26 -0.08
CA PRO A 52 -14.78 -2.59 -0.49
C PRO A 52 -13.68 -3.18 0.39
N ALA A 53 -12.71 -2.36 0.84
CA ALA A 53 -11.65 -2.81 1.73
C ALA A 53 -12.21 -3.23 3.10
N ALA A 54 -13.06 -2.40 3.72
CA ALA A 54 -13.73 -2.72 4.97
C ALA A 54 -14.59 -3.98 4.87
N ALA A 55 -15.36 -4.12 3.78
CA ALA A 55 -16.19 -5.31 3.54
C ALA A 55 -15.33 -6.58 3.35
N LEU A 56 -14.19 -6.47 2.64
CA LEU A 56 -13.27 -7.60 2.49
C LEU A 56 -12.69 -8.05 3.84
N LEU A 57 -12.21 -7.11 4.65
CA LEU A 57 -11.68 -7.42 5.98
C LEU A 57 -12.73 -8.06 6.89
N ALA A 58 -13.94 -7.51 6.89
CA ALA A 58 -15.05 -8.06 7.68
C ALA A 58 -15.44 -9.48 7.22
N ASP A 59 -15.54 -9.72 5.91
CA ASP A 59 -15.87 -11.03 5.35
C ASP A 59 -14.77 -12.08 5.62
N LEU A 60 -13.49 -11.71 5.46
CA LEU A 60 -12.37 -12.57 5.80
C LEU A 60 -12.34 -12.92 7.29
N LYS A 61 -12.58 -11.94 8.15
CA LYS A 61 -12.65 -12.13 9.61
C LYS A 61 -13.81 -13.04 9.99
N ALA A 62 -15.01 -12.82 9.48
CA ALA A 62 -16.19 -13.62 9.77
C ALA A 62 -16.03 -15.09 9.36
N ARG A 63 -15.18 -15.38 8.39
CA ARG A 63 -14.90 -16.73 7.88
C ARG A 63 -13.65 -17.38 8.50
N GLY A 64 -12.98 -16.73 9.43
CA GLY A 64 -11.72 -17.20 10.00
C GLY A 64 -10.56 -17.23 9.00
N MET A 65 -10.70 -16.56 7.85
CA MET A 65 -9.66 -16.52 6.80
C MET A 65 -8.62 -15.43 7.06
N LEU A 66 -8.94 -14.42 7.86
CA LEU A 66 -8.04 -13.28 8.10
C LEU A 66 -6.76 -13.70 8.84
N ASP A 67 -6.81 -14.75 9.65
CA ASP A 67 -5.64 -15.23 10.39
C ASP A 67 -4.58 -15.87 9.47
N THR A 68 -4.97 -16.28 8.28
CA THR A 68 -4.08 -16.89 7.26
C THR A 68 -3.97 -16.06 5.98
N THR A 69 -4.57 -14.90 5.93
CA THR A 69 -4.55 -13.99 4.78
C THR A 69 -3.96 -12.66 5.18
N LEU A 70 -2.86 -12.26 4.54
CA LEU A 70 -2.30 -10.92 4.66
C LEU A 70 -3.02 -9.97 3.70
N VAL A 71 -3.63 -8.94 4.24
CA VAL A 71 -4.18 -7.83 3.46
C VAL A 71 -3.25 -6.65 3.56
N VAL A 72 -2.82 -6.14 2.42
CA VAL A 72 -1.85 -5.05 2.31
C VAL A 72 -2.49 -3.89 1.57
N PHE A 73 -2.40 -2.70 2.13
CA PHE A 73 -2.67 -1.46 1.43
C PHE A 73 -1.38 -0.64 1.37
N CYS A 74 -0.97 -0.29 0.18
CA CYS A 74 0.20 0.54 -0.03
C CYS A 74 0.05 1.38 -1.30
N THR A 75 0.80 2.46 -1.33
CA THR A 75 1.04 3.31 -2.49
C THR A 75 2.55 3.42 -2.69
N GLU A 76 2.98 3.90 -3.84
CA GLU A 76 4.40 4.13 -4.15
C GLU A 76 4.98 5.32 -3.40
N PHE A 77 4.16 6.34 -3.10
CA PHE A 77 4.45 7.54 -2.30
C PHE A 77 3.14 8.16 -1.80
N GLY A 78 3.26 9.22 -1.00
CA GLY A 78 2.14 10.03 -0.52
C GLY A 78 1.98 11.34 -1.29
N ARG A 79 1.28 12.29 -0.67
CA ARG A 79 1.12 13.67 -1.19
C ARG A 79 1.71 14.66 -0.21
N LEU A 80 2.34 15.72 -0.75
CA LEU A 80 2.87 16.82 0.06
C LEU A 80 1.76 17.44 0.92
N PRO A 81 2.08 17.91 2.13
CA PRO A 81 1.09 18.53 3.02
C PRO A 81 0.66 19.93 2.58
N PHE A 82 1.13 20.43 1.45
CA PHE A 82 0.81 21.74 0.89
C PHE A 82 0.45 21.63 -0.59
N MET A 83 -0.25 22.62 -1.10
CA MET A 83 -0.63 22.69 -2.51
C MET A 83 0.59 22.93 -3.38
N GLN A 84 0.61 22.31 -4.55
CA GLN A 84 1.62 22.59 -5.56
C GLN A 84 1.43 24.03 -6.13
N ALA A 85 2.51 24.61 -6.62
CA ALA A 85 2.48 25.95 -7.20
C ALA A 85 1.50 26.01 -8.38
N ASN A 86 0.64 27.02 -8.41
CA ASN A 86 -0.34 27.26 -9.47
C ASN A 86 -1.35 26.11 -9.71
N GLY A 87 -1.57 25.27 -8.71
CA GLY A 87 -2.48 24.14 -8.79
C GLY A 87 -3.50 24.07 -7.66
N THR A 88 -4.49 23.23 -7.79
CA THR A 88 -5.49 22.90 -6.78
C THR A 88 -5.29 21.50 -6.19
N GLY A 89 -4.15 20.89 -6.48
CA GLY A 89 -3.72 19.60 -5.99
C GLY A 89 -2.38 19.64 -5.27
N ARG A 90 -1.85 18.47 -4.98
CA ARG A 90 -0.61 18.28 -4.24
C ARG A 90 0.35 17.41 -5.03
N ASP A 91 1.62 17.75 -4.99
CA ASP A 91 2.67 16.95 -5.61
C ASP A 91 3.03 15.72 -4.77
N HIS A 92 3.86 14.85 -5.31
CA HIS A 92 4.30 13.61 -4.71
C HIS A 92 5.13 13.84 -3.44
N ASN A 93 4.91 13.03 -2.43
CA ASN A 93 5.71 13.02 -1.21
C ASN A 93 6.36 11.65 -1.02
N ILE A 94 7.65 11.56 -1.33
CA ILE A 94 8.44 10.32 -1.15
C ILE A 94 9.04 10.21 0.26
N ASP A 95 9.03 11.29 1.04
CA ASP A 95 9.71 11.39 2.33
C ASP A 95 8.84 10.95 3.51
N GLY A 96 7.54 10.82 3.30
CA GLY A 96 6.62 10.38 4.34
C GLY A 96 5.23 10.02 3.81
N PHE A 97 4.80 8.77 4.03
CA PHE A 97 3.47 8.29 3.66
C PHE A 97 3.10 7.07 4.50
N THR A 98 1.86 6.64 4.44
CA THR A 98 1.33 5.57 5.26
C THR A 98 0.95 4.35 4.42
N CYS A 99 1.40 3.18 4.88
CA CYS A 99 0.90 1.88 4.43
C CYS A 99 0.24 1.16 5.61
N TRP A 100 -0.66 0.22 5.36
CA TRP A 100 -1.18 -0.61 6.43
C TRP A 100 -1.25 -2.09 6.05
N LEU A 101 -1.17 -2.93 7.07
CA LEU A 101 -1.26 -4.39 6.99
C LEU A 101 -2.38 -4.89 7.91
N ALA A 102 -3.05 -5.96 7.52
CA ALA A 102 -4.03 -6.62 8.36
C ALA A 102 -4.01 -8.15 8.15
N GLY A 103 -4.25 -8.90 9.19
CA GLY A 103 -4.29 -10.37 9.17
C GLY A 103 -2.93 -11.04 9.28
N ALA A 104 -2.88 -12.34 9.04
CA ALA A 104 -1.69 -13.19 8.93
C ALA A 104 -0.57 -12.91 9.97
N GLY A 105 -0.91 -12.75 11.26
CA GLY A 105 0.06 -12.55 12.34
C GLY A 105 0.52 -11.11 12.55
N VAL A 106 0.00 -10.14 11.80
CA VAL A 106 0.28 -8.72 12.04
C VAL A 106 -0.29 -8.26 13.38
N LYS A 107 0.49 -7.49 14.14
CA LYS A 107 0.10 -6.93 15.43
C LYS A 107 -1.07 -5.95 15.27
N ARG A 108 -2.17 -6.24 15.93
CA ARG A 108 -3.42 -5.46 15.80
C ARG A 108 -3.36 -4.14 16.57
N GLY A 109 -3.92 -3.08 15.97
CA GLY A 109 -4.04 -1.77 16.62
C GLY A 109 -2.68 -1.11 16.91
N PHE A 110 -1.67 -1.45 16.13
CA PHE A 110 -0.32 -0.92 16.28
C PHE A 110 -0.02 0.09 15.16
N SER A 111 0.68 1.15 15.51
CA SER A 111 1.21 2.14 14.57
C SER A 111 2.70 2.27 14.77
N LEU A 112 3.44 2.25 13.67
CA LEU A 112 4.90 2.38 13.66
C LEU A 112 5.29 3.63 12.89
N GLY A 113 6.20 4.40 13.47
CA GLY A 113 6.72 5.62 12.88
C GLY A 113 5.81 6.83 13.01
N ALA A 114 6.37 7.97 12.72
CA ALA A 114 5.65 9.24 12.67
C ALA A 114 6.31 10.19 11.66
N THR A 115 5.52 11.10 11.14
CA THR A 115 6.01 12.24 10.36
C THR A 115 6.32 13.41 11.30
N ASP A 116 6.97 14.43 10.75
CA ASP A 116 7.08 15.75 11.38
C ASP A 116 5.69 16.40 11.59
N GLU A 117 5.66 17.53 12.26
CA GLU A 117 4.43 18.27 12.59
C GLU A 117 3.64 18.70 11.35
N LEU A 118 4.28 18.83 10.20
CA LEU A 118 3.66 19.20 8.94
C LEU A 118 3.13 18.00 8.14
N GLY A 119 3.49 16.76 8.53
CA GLY A 119 3.20 15.56 7.75
C GLY A 119 4.08 15.42 6.49
N TRP A 120 5.23 16.09 6.46
CA TRP A 120 6.11 16.09 5.29
C TRP A 120 7.10 14.92 5.31
N LYS A 121 7.93 14.83 6.37
CA LYS A 121 9.02 13.83 6.42
C LYS A 121 8.79 12.84 7.53
N ALA A 122 9.03 11.57 7.25
CA ALA A 122 9.12 10.58 8.30
C ALA A 122 10.32 10.91 9.21
N VAL A 123 10.10 11.03 10.53
CA VAL A 123 11.12 11.44 11.52
C VAL A 123 11.33 10.41 12.62
N ALA A 124 10.35 9.57 12.91
CA ALA A 124 10.46 8.50 13.90
C ALA A 124 10.30 7.14 13.23
N ASP A 125 11.06 6.14 13.69
CA ASP A 125 11.03 4.74 13.22
C ASP A 125 10.94 4.62 11.70
N ARG A 126 11.77 5.37 11.01
CA ARG A 126 11.76 5.45 9.55
C ARG A 126 11.97 4.07 8.93
N ARG A 127 11.06 3.69 8.03
CA ARG A 127 11.14 2.47 7.25
C ARG A 127 11.10 2.80 5.76
N THR A 128 11.75 1.97 4.98
CA THR A 128 11.77 2.09 3.53
C THR A 128 10.79 1.10 2.89
N LEU A 129 10.47 1.27 1.63
CA LEU A 129 9.72 0.27 0.87
C LEU A 129 10.45 -1.09 0.80
N TYR A 130 11.78 -1.09 0.90
CA TYR A 130 12.54 -2.34 1.01
C TYR A 130 12.24 -3.09 2.32
N ASP A 131 12.12 -2.37 3.46
CA ASP A 131 11.77 -2.95 4.75
C ASP A 131 10.32 -3.47 4.72
N PHE A 132 9.41 -2.71 4.11
CA PHE A 132 8.02 -3.11 3.92
C PHE A 132 7.90 -4.38 3.09
N ASN A 133 8.58 -4.45 1.94
CA ASN A 133 8.60 -5.64 1.10
C ASN A 133 9.27 -6.84 1.78
N ALA A 134 10.37 -6.63 2.51
CA ALA A 134 11.01 -7.68 3.31
C ALA A 134 10.04 -8.26 4.35
N THR A 135 9.25 -7.40 4.98
CA THR A 135 8.23 -7.79 5.96
C THR A 135 7.10 -8.60 5.33
N ILE A 136 6.59 -8.16 4.17
CA ILE A 136 5.58 -8.91 3.42
C ILE A 136 6.10 -10.31 3.05
N LEU A 137 7.31 -10.39 2.50
CA LEU A 137 7.92 -11.68 2.13
C LEU A 137 8.09 -12.59 3.35
N HIS A 138 8.54 -12.03 4.48
CA HIS A 138 8.69 -12.76 5.73
C HIS A 138 7.34 -13.32 6.22
N LEU A 139 6.27 -12.53 6.20
CA LEU A 139 4.92 -12.96 6.58
C LEU A 139 4.35 -14.03 5.64
N LEU A 140 4.81 -14.07 4.40
CA LEU A 140 4.50 -15.14 3.44
C LEU A 140 5.37 -16.40 3.65
N GLY A 141 6.27 -16.41 4.64
CA GLY A 141 7.19 -17.52 4.89
C GLY A 141 8.38 -17.58 3.93
N LEU A 142 8.68 -16.50 3.24
CA LEU A 142 9.78 -16.39 2.30
C LEU A 142 10.97 -15.67 2.92
N ASP A 143 12.17 -16.18 2.67
CA ASP A 143 13.41 -15.52 3.02
C ASP A 143 13.80 -14.55 1.90
N HIS A 144 13.61 -13.25 2.16
CA HIS A 144 13.85 -12.19 1.16
C HIS A 144 15.33 -12.05 0.79
N GLU A 145 16.26 -12.51 1.63
CA GLU A 145 17.69 -12.46 1.33
C GLU A 145 18.12 -13.59 0.39
N ARG A 146 17.39 -14.69 0.39
CA ARG A 146 17.64 -15.87 -0.46
C ARG A 146 16.78 -15.88 -1.71
N LEU A 147 15.70 -15.12 -1.73
CA LEU A 147 14.81 -15.00 -2.88
C LEU A 147 15.43 -14.10 -3.93
N SER A 148 15.95 -14.70 -4.98
CA SER A 148 16.50 -13.97 -6.13
C SER A 148 15.81 -14.36 -7.43
N TYR A 149 15.99 -13.53 -8.43
CA TYR A 149 15.51 -13.77 -9.78
C TYR A 149 16.50 -13.16 -10.80
N PRO A 150 16.65 -13.78 -11.97
CA PRO A 150 17.60 -13.31 -12.98
C PRO A 150 17.08 -12.09 -13.73
N VAL A 151 17.88 -11.05 -13.78
CA VAL A 151 17.63 -9.83 -14.58
C VAL A 151 18.89 -9.54 -15.38
N SER A 152 18.79 -9.59 -16.71
CA SER A 152 19.93 -9.30 -17.60
C SER A 152 21.23 -10.03 -17.22
N GLY A 153 21.10 -11.31 -16.87
CA GLY A 153 22.25 -12.16 -16.52
C GLY A 153 22.79 -11.96 -15.09
N THR A 154 22.13 -11.16 -14.27
CA THR A 154 22.52 -10.94 -12.87
C THR A 154 21.39 -11.37 -11.95
N GLU A 155 21.70 -12.14 -10.89
CA GLU A 155 20.75 -12.46 -9.82
C GLU A 155 20.45 -11.20 -8.99
N ARG A 156 19.16 -10.89 -8.89
CA ARG A 156 18.67 -9.74 -8.10
C ARG A 156 17.65 -10.15 -7.07
N ARG A 157 17.67 -9.49 -5.92
CA ARG A 157 16.65 -9.63 -4.87
C ARG A 157 15.60 -8.52 -4.99
N LEU A 158 14.36 -8.78 -4.61
CA LEU A 158 13.29 -7.77 -4.56
C LEU A 158 13.60 -6.63 -3.56
N THR A 159 14.36 -6.95 -2.52
CA THR A 159 14.76 -6.01 -1.47
C THR A 159 16.17 -5.45 -1.67
N ASP A 160 16.80 -5.74 -2.81
CA ASP A 160 18.19 -5.39 -3.13
C ASP A 160 19.15 -5.85 -2.01
N VAL A 161 20.18 -5.08 -1.69
CA VAL A 161 21.06 -5.28 -0.51
C VAL A 161 20.49 -4.66 0.76
N ARG A 162 19.29 -4.11 0.68
CA ARG A 162 18.56 -3.40 1.72
C ARG A 162 17.37 -4.24 2.18
N GLY A 163 16.62 -3.71 3.09
CA GLY A 163 15.39 -4.33 3.58
C GLY A 163 15.64 -5.12 4.87
N HIS A 164 15.00 -4.65 5.92
CA HIS A 164 14.98 -5.30 7.22
C HIS A 164 13.55 -5.65 7.60
N VAL A 165 13.32 -6.88 8.01
CA VAL A 165 11.99 -7.29 8.48
C VAL A 165 11.61 -6.47 9.70
N ILE A 166 10.45 -5.82 9.64
CA ILE A 166 9.86 -5.09 10.77
C ILE A 166 9.30 -6.12 11.74
N ARG A 167 9.76 -6.12 12.99
CA ARG A 167 9.45 -7.14 14.02
C ARG A 167 8.77 -6.57 15.28
N GLU A 168 8.38 -5.31 15.26
CA GLU A 168 7.72 -4.60 16.37
C GLU A 168 6.24 -4.97 16.54
#